data_b87c66e15500ad4417b4d213413c7636
#
_entry.id   b87c66e15500ad4417b4d213413c7636
#
_cell.length_a   1.000
_cell.length_b   1.000
_cell.length_c   1.000
_cell.angle_alpha   90.00
_cell.angle_beta   90.00
_cell.angle_gamma   90.00
#
_symmetry.space_group_name_H-M   'P 1'
#
loop_
_entity.id
_entity.type
_entity.pdbx_description
1 polymer ?
#
loop_
_entity_poly.entity_id
_entity_poly.type
_entity_poly.pdbx_seq_one_letter_code
_entity_poly.pdbx_strand_id
1 'polypeptide(L)'
;MDAFEEMGCRASDHALEYVMYVPETEENLEKIFAKRKQGEMLTKEELKFKTAFMAFAAEEYTKRNWAMQLHYGCKRDNNAARYAQLGPDTGYDCINNYAPSAQMADFLNALNEKNSLPKTIIYSLNPNDDEAIGTILGCFQDAGVAG
;
A
#
# COMPACT_ATOMS: atom_id res chain seq x y z
N MET A 1 4.32 -12.85 -10.83
CA MET A 1 3.74 -11.78 -11.68
C MET A 1 3.71 -12.16 -13.15
N ASP A 2 4.68 -12.90 -13.66
CA ASP A 2 4.76 -13.25 -15.10
C ASP A 2 3.49 -13.95 -15.61
N ALA A 3 2.96 -14.93 -14.89
CA ALA A 3 1.71 -15.58 -15.27
C ALA A 3 0.51 -14.62 -15.39
N PHE A 4 0.45 -13.59 -14.55
CA PHE A 4 -0.59 -12.56 -14.66
C PHE A 4 -0.38 -11.66 -15.87
N GLU A 5 0.86 -11.34 -16.18
CA GLU A 5 1.21 -10.54 -17.36
C GLU A 5 0.86 -11.28 -18.66
N GLU A 6 1.17 -12.57 -18.75
CA GLU A 6 0.79 -13.44 -19.86
C GLU A 6 -0.73 -13.52 -20.08
N MET A 7 -1.49 -13.46 -18.97
CA MET A 7 -2.95 -13.40 -18.99
C MET A 7 -3.53 -12.01 -19.25
N GLY A 8 -2.69 -11.02 -19.53
CA GLY A 8 -3.11 -9.67 -19.90
C GLY A 8 -3.29 -8.70 -18.72
N CYS A 9 -2.84 -9.03 -17.51
CA CYS A 9 -2.88 -8.11 -16.36
C CYS A 9 -2.07 -6.83 -16.66
N ARG A 10 -2.60 -5.67 -16.25
CA ARG A 10 -1.98 -4.35 -16.44
C ARG A 10 -2.09 -3.46 -15.22
N ALA A 11 -2.69 -3.93 -14.17
CA ALA A 11 -2.85 -3.19 -12.93
C ALA A 11 -2.82 -4.12 -11.73
N SER A 12 -2.42 -3.58 -10.60
CA SER A 12 -2.53 -4.21 -9.28
C SER A 12 -3.51 -3.44 -8.42
N ASP A 13 -3.99 -4.07 -7.36
CA ASP A 13 -4.80 -3.42 -6.35
C ASP A 13 -4.39 -3.86 -4.95
N HIS A 14 -4.27 -2.91 -4.04
CA HIS A 14 -3.84 -3.13 -2.67
C HIS A 14 -4.80 -2.48 -1.70
N ALA A 15 -5.39 -3.26 -0.82
CA ALA A 15 -6.20 -2.79 0.29
C ALA A 15 -5.30 -2.58 1.52
N LEU A 16 -5.14 -1.33 1.93
CA LEU A 16 -4.26 -0.91 3.02
C LEU A 16 -5.06 -0.20 4.11
N GLU A 17 -4.61 -0.27 5.35
CA GLU A 17 -5.14 0.58 6.40
C GLU A 17 -4.81 2.06 6.12
N TYR A 18 -3.58 2.30 5.69
CA TYR A 18 -3.02 3.56 5.19
C TYR A 18 -1.76 3.26 4.39
N VAL A 19 -1.26 4.21 3.63
CA VAL A 19 0.00 4.05 2.89
C VAL A 19 1.15 4.27 3.87
N MET A 20 1.70 3.17 4.39
CA MET A 20 2.78 3.20 5.37
C MET A 20 4.15 3.33 4.72
N TYR A 21 5.07 4.01 5.42
CA TYR A 21 6.48 4.06 5.06
C TYR A 21 7.35 3.95 6.31
N VAL A 22 7.88 2.77 6.54
CA VAL A 22 8.81 2.46 7.63
C VAL A 22 9.96 1.64 7.03
N PRO A 23 10.96 2.30 6.43
CA PRO A 23 12.05 1.59 5.76
C PRO A 23 12.90 0.78 6.74
N GLU A 24 13.44 -0.34 6.26
CA GLU A 24 14.28 -1.21 7.05
C GLU A 24 15.34 -1.87 6.16
N THR A 25 16.42 -2.36 6.78
CA THR A 25 17.48 -3.10 6.11
C THR A 25 17.03 -4.52 5.75
N GLU A 26 17.60 -5.08 4.68
CA GLU A 26 17.30 -6.44 4.24
C GLU A 26 17.58 -7.48 5.35
N GLU A 27 18.71 -7.35 6.04
CA GLU A 27 19.08 -8.23 7.16
C GLU A 27 18.00 -8.26 8.26
N ASN A 28 17.44 -7.10 8.61
CA ASN A 28 16.40 -7.03 9.62
C ASN A 28 15.05 -7.56 9.09
N LEU A 29 14.76 -7.33 7.81
CA LEU A 29 13.56 -7.89 7.17
C LEU A 29 13.58 -9.42 7.15
N GLU A 30 14.73 -10.04 6.89
CA GLU A 30 14.89 -11.50 6.98
C GLU A 30 14.60 -12.02 8.40
N LYS A 31 15.10 -11.31 9.42
CA LYS A 31 14.82 -11.66 10.84
C LYS A 31 13.32 -11.54 11.16
N ILE A 32 12.67 -10.47 10.70
CA ILE A 32 11.23 -10.26 10.88
C ILE A 32 10.44 -11.39 10.20
N PHE A 33 10.80 -11.73 8.98
CA PHE A 33 10.16 -12.82 8.24
C PHE A 33 10.34 -14.18 8.94
N ALA A 34 11.55 -14.45 9.44
CA ALA A 34 11.84 -15.68 10.19
C ALA A 34 10.99 -15.81 11.46
N LYS A 35 10.85 -14.72 12.24
CA LYS A 35 9.95 -14.66 13.41
C LYS A 35 8.51 -14.99 13.01
N ARG A 36 8.01 -14.36 11.95
CA ARG A 36 6.63 -14.60 11.49
C ARG A 36 6.39 -16.04 11.06
N LYS A 37 7.36 -16.67 10.42
CA LYS A 37 7.29 -18.12 10.07
C LYS A 37 7.21 -19.03 11.30
N GLN A 38 7.74 -18.59 12.44
CA GLN A 38 7.65 -19.30 13.72
C GLN A 38 6.32 -19.02 14.46
N GLY A 39 5.45 -18.22 13.88
CA GLY A 39 4.13 -17.89 14.46
C GLY A 39 4.16 -16.74 15.45
N GLU A 40 5.27 -16.01 15.57
CA GLU A 40 5.35 -14.86 16.48
C GLU A 40 4.44 -13.72 16.00
N MET A 41 3.81 -13.07 16.96
CA MET A 41 3.03 -11.87 16.70
C MET A 41 3.96 -10.69 16.44
N LEU A 42 3.83 -10.11 15.25
CA LEU A 42 4.54 -8.89 14.87
C LEU A 42 3.64 -7.68 15.15
N THR A 43 4.17 -6.66 15.80
CA THR A 43 3.47 -5.41 16.04
C THR A 43 4.00 -4.30 15.12
N LYS A 44 5.01 -3.55 15.59
CA LYS A 44 5.63 -2.48 14.80
C LYS A 44 6.48 -3.01 13.64
N GLU A 45 7.01 -4.22 13.75
CA GLU A 45 7.83 -4.86 12.72
C GLU A 45 7.01 -5.20 11.45
N GLU A 46 5.70 -5.42 11.60
CA GLU A 46 4.80 -5.67 10.48
C GLU A 46 4.80 -4.52 9.46
N LEU A 47 4.81 -3.28 9.92
CA LEU A 47 4.83 -2.10 9.04
C LEU A 47 6.11 -2.03 8.19
N LYS A 48 7.24 -2.45 8.75
CA LYS A 48 8.52 -2.53 8.03
C LYS A 48 8.46 -3.56 6.91
N PHE A 49 7.90 -4.73 7.20
CA PHE A 49 7.73 -5.77 6.20
C PHE A 49 6.74 -5.36 5.10
N LYS A 50 5.58 -4.78 5.48
CA LYS A 50 4.60 -4.24 4.52
C LYS A 50 5.22 -3.17 3.62
N THR A 51 6.00 -2.24 4.18
CA THR A 51 6.72 -1.22 3.40
C THR A 51 7.66 -1.84 2.38
N ALA A 52 8.48 -2.79 2.80
CA ALA A 52 9.43 -3.47 1.91
C ALA A 52 8.71 -4.27 0.80
N PHE A 53 7.63 -4.98 1.16
CA PHE A 53 6.82 -5.71 0.20
C PHE A 53 6.19 -4.78 -0.84
N MET A 54 5.61 -3.66 -0.41
CA MET A 54 5.00 -2.68 -1.31
C MET A 54 6.04 -2.02 -2.23
N ALA A 55 7.23 -1.71 -1.71
CA ALA A 55 8.33 -1.17 -2.50
C ALA A 55 8.79 -2.17 -3.57
N PHE A 56 8.99 -3.44 -3.20
CA PHE A 56 9.31 -4.51 -4.15
C PHE A 56 8.22 -4.68 -5.21
N ALA A 57 6.96 -4.68 -4.81
CA ALA A 57 5.84 -4.80 -5.73
C ALA A 57 5.81 -3.63 -6.73
N ALA A 58 6.01 -2.39 -6.26
CA ALA A 58 6.05 -1.20 -7.10
C ALA A 58 7.18 -1.26 -8.15
N GLU A 59 8.37 -1.72 -7.74
CA GLU A 59 9.50 -1.95 -8.68
C GLU A 59 9.11 -2.94 -9.79
N GLU A 60 8.44 -4.03 -9.43
CA GLU A 60 7.98 -5.04 -10.40
C GLU A 60 6.86 -4.52 -11.30
N TYR A 61 5.98 -3.65 -10.80
CA TYR A 61 4.95 -2.99 -11.61
C TYR A 61 5.56 -2.02 -12.61
N THR A 62 6.55 -1.24 -12.18
CA THR A 62 7.28 -0.31 -13.06
C THR A 62 7.93 -1.06 -14.22
N LYS A 63 8.61 -2.18 -13.96
CA LYS A 63 9.24 -3.02 -14.99
C LYS A 63 8.24 -3.54 -16.03
N ARG A 64 6.99 -3.76 -15.63
CA ARG A 64 5.91 -4.29 -16.48
C ARG A 64 4.97 -3.22 -17.02
N ASN A 65 5.23 -1.95 -16.70
CA ASN A 65 4.33 -0.84 -17.04
C ASN A 65 2.88 -1.07 -16.56
N TRP A 66 2.74 -1.63 -15.34
CA TRP A 66 1.43 -1.78 -14.69
C TRP A 66 1.09 -0.55 -13.86
N ALA A 67 -0.20 -0.28 -13.73
CA ALA A 67 -0.69 0.70 -12.75
C ALA A 67 -0.77 0.06 -11.35
N MET A 68 -0.32 0.80 -10.35
CA MET A 68 -0.46 0.44 -8.95
C MET A 68 -1.69 1.16 -8.37
N GLN A 69 -2.65 0.42 -7.84
CA GLN A 69 -3.82 0.98 -7.17
C GLN A 69 -3.68 0.79 -5.65
N LEU A 70 -3.87 1.87 -4.90
CA LEU A 70 -3.78 1.90 -3.45
C LEU A 70 -5.15 2.30 -2.87
N HIS A 71 -5.87 1.35 -2.30
CA HIS A 71 -7.10 1.59 -1.56
C HIS A 71 -6.79 1.68 -0.07
N TYR A 72 -7.14 2.78 0.58
CA TYR A 72 -6.91 2.96 2.00
C TYR A 72 -8.03 3.77 2.69
N GLY A 73 -7.88 3.94 4.01
CA GLY A 73 -8.82 4.75 4.81
C GLY A 73 -10.01 3.95 5.34
N CYS A 74 -9.91 2.61 5.34
CA CYS A 74 -10.92 1.71 5.87
C CYS A 74 -10.49 1.12 7.20
N LYS A 75 -11.37 1.17 8.19
CA LYS A 75 -11.27 0.32 9.37
C LYS A 75 -12.18 -0.87 9.19
N ARG A 76 -11.57 -2.05 9.13
CA ARG A 76 -12.23 -3.31 8.81
C ARG A 76 -12.94 -3.93 10.02
N ASP A 77 -14.00 -4.69 9.73
CA ASP A 77 -14.63 -5.64 10.65
C ASP A 77 -15.04 -5.04 12.01
N ASN A 78 -15.67 -3.86 12.00
CA ASN A 78 -16.00 -3.11 13.23
C ASN A 78 -17.07 -3.76 14.11
N ASN A 79 -17.80 -4.77 13.60
CA ASN A 79 -18.80 -5.51 14.34
C ASN A 79 -18.30 -6.93 14.63
N ALA A 80 -17.63 -7.12 15.76
CA ALA A 80 -17.06 -8.41 16.13
C ALA A 80 -18.09 -9.56 16.19
N ALA A 81 -19.32 -9.28 16.60
CA ALA A 81 -20.39 -10.30 16.65
C ALA A 81 -20.78 -10.76 15.25
N ARG A 82 -20.84 -9.85 14.28
CA ARG A 82 -21.11 -10.18 12.89
C ARG A 82 -19.92 -10.84 12.22
N TYR A 83 -18.73 -10.39 12.51
CA TYR A 83 -17.51 -11.05 12.04
C TYR A 83 -17.46 -12.52 12.46
N ALA A 84 -17.80 -12.83 13.71
CA ALA A 84 -17.84 -14.21 14.20
C ALA A 84 -18.90 -15.08 13.49
N GLN A 85 -19.98 -14.47 12.99
CA GLN A 85 -21.06 -15.18 12.30
C GLN A 85 -20.84 -15.33 10.79
N LEU A 86 -20.30 -14.28 10.16
CA LEU A 86 -20.31 -14.13 8.70
C LEU A 86 -18.89 -14.12 8.09
N GLY A 87 -17.85 -13.92 8.89
CA GLY A 87 -16.47 -13.75 8.43
C GLY A 87 -16.14 -12.33 7.96
N PRO A 88 -14.97 -12.17 7.35
CA PRO A 88 -14.48 -10.87 6.86
C PRO A 88 -15.27 -10.41 5.61
N ASP A 89 -15.11 -9.13 5.27
CA ASP A 89 -15.64 -8.51 4.05
C ASP A 89 -17.17 -8.62 3.88
N THR A 90 -17.91 -8.51 4.96
CA THR A 90 -19.38 -8.66 4.95
C THR A 90 -20.15 -7.36 5.18
N GLY A 91 -19.49 -6.19 4.96
CA GLY A 91 -20.14 -4.88 4.95
C GLY A 91 -20.15 -4.16 6.31
N TYR A 92 -19.34 -4.58 7.28
CA TYR A 92 -19.24 -3.97 8.61
C TYR A 92 -17.96 -3.11 8.79
N ASP A 93 -17.55 -2.46 7.71
CA ASP A 93 -16.41 -1.56 7.68
C ASP A 93 -16.84 -0.10 7.88
N CYS A 94 -15.95 0.75 8.32
CA CYS A 94 -16.19 2.18 8.40
C CYS A 94 -14.98 3.00 7.92
N ILE A 95 -15.20 4.28 7.68
CA ILE A 95 -14.14 5.25 7.38
C ILE A 95 -13.19 5.30 8.57
N ASN A 96 -11.89 5.25 8.26
CA ASN A 96 -10.82 5.44 9.23
C ASN A 96 -10.21 6.84 9.06
N ASN A 97 -9.88 7.46 10.16
CA ASN A 97 -9.25 8.79 10.17
C ASN A 97 -7.75 8.69 10.51
N TYR A 98 -7.05 7.73 9.94
CA TYR A 98 -5.60 7.78 9.91
C TYR A 98 -5.17 8.88 8.94
N ALA A 99 -4.32 9.80 9.38
CA ALA A 99 -3.80 10.89 8.55
C ALA A 99 -2.32 10.61 8.16
N PRO A 100 -2.06 9.73 7.19
CA PRO A 100 -0.71 9.27 6.86
C PRO A 100 -0.09 10.06 5.69
N SER A 101 -0.52 11.28 5.42
CA SER A 101 -0.06 12.06 4.26
C SER A 101 1.46 12.15 4.16
N ALA A 102 2.16 12.33 5.28
CA ALA A 102 3.62 12.35 5.31
C ALA A 102 4.22 11.00 4.87
N GLN A 103 3.72 9.89 5.43
CA GLN A 103 4.25 8.57 5.08
C GLN A 103 3.94 8.19 3.62
N MET A 104 2.77 8.59 3.11
CA MET A 104 2.43 8.41 1.69
C MET A 104 3.40 9.19 0.80
N ALA A 105 3.66 10.46 1.11
CA ALA A 105 4.61 11.28 0.37
C ALA A 105 6.02 10.67 0.41
N ASP A 106 6.48 10.22 1.58
CA ASP A 106 7.79 9.57 1.75
C ASP A 106 7.89 8.26 0.96
N PHE A 107 6.83 7.45 0.94
CA PHE A 107 6.77 6.21 0.16
C PHE A 107 6.90 6.48 -1.34
N LEU A 108 6.09 7.40 -1.87
CA LEU A 108 6.13 7.77 -3.29
C LEU A 108 7.49 8.39 -3.66
N ASN A 109 8.04 9.24 -2.80
CA ASN A 109 9.36 9.84 -3.01
C ASN A 109 10.46 8.77 -3.06
N ALA A 110 10.45 7.82 -2.14
CA ALA A 110 11.45 6.74 -2.12
C ALA A 110 11.40 5.86 -3.39
N LEU A 111 10.23 5.65 -3.96
CA LEU A 111 10.08 4.97 -5.24
C LEU A 111 10.57 5.85 -6.41
N ASN A 112 10.24 7.15 -6.37
CA ASN A 112 10.63 8.09 -7.40
C ASN A 112 12.15 8.27 -7.48
N GLU A 113 12.83 8.37 -6.35
CA GLU A 113 14.31 8.46 -6.27
C GLU A 113 15.01 7.27 -6.94
N LYS A 114 14.37 6.10 -6.94
CA LYS A 114 14.88 4.87 -7.56
C LYS A 114 14.40 4.67 -9.00
N ASN A 115 13.67 5.61 -9.57
CA ASN A 115 12.99 5.46 -10.86
C ASN A 115 12.07 4.21 -10.90
N SER A 116 11.44 3.89 -9.78
CA SER A 116 10.58 2.73 -9.60
C SER A 116 9.16 3.10 -9.16
N LEU A 117 8.75 4.35 -9.34
CA LEU A 117 7.38 4.80 -9.13
C LEU A 117 6.52 4.46 -10.37
N PRO A 118 5.60 3.48 -10.28
CA PRO A 118 4.69 3.18 -11.38
C PRO A 118 3.59 4.24 -11.47
N LYS A 119 2.79 4.21 -12.53
CA LYS A 119 1.51 4.94 -12.55
C LYS A 119 0.71 4.54 -11.33
N THR A 120 0.33 5.51 -10.50
CA THR A 120 -0.30 5.25 -9.21
C THR A 120 -1.68 5.88 -9.16
N ILE A 121 -2.67 5.09 -8.74
CA ILE A 121 -4.02 5.54 -8.49
C ILE A 121 -4.30 5.39 -7.00
N ILE A 122 -4.73 6.46 -6.35
CA ILE A 122 -5.01 6.46 -4.91
C ILE A 122 -6.51 6.59 -4.70
N TYR A 123 -7.07 5.68 -3.91
CA TYR A 123 -8.46 5.69 -3.49
C TYR A 123 -8.51 5.84 -1.97
N SER A 124 -9.04 6.96 -1.50
CA SER A 124 -9.36 7.15 -0.08
C SER A 124 -10.84 6.97 0.17
N LEU A 125 -11.19 6.29 1.26
CA LEU A 125 -12.56 6.28 1.76
C LEU A 125 -12.90 7.51 2.59
N ASN A 126 -11.88 8.26 3.01
CA ASN A 126 -12.06 9.45 3.81
C ASN A 126 -11.95 10.72 2.93
N PRO A 127 -13.05 11.43 2.66
CA PRO A 127 -13.02 12.63 1.82
C PRO A 127 -12.16 13.77 2.42
N ASN A 128 -11.86 13.75 3.72
CA ASN A 128 -10.96 14.73 4.32
C ASN A 128 -9.51 14.59 3.87
N ASP A 129 -9.16 13.48 3.23
CA ASP A 129 -7.80 13.23 2.73
C ASP A 129 -7.61 13.76 1.29
N ASP A 130 -8.68 14.08 0.57
CA ASP A 130 -8.65 14.37 -0.86
C ASP A 130 -7.73 15.55 -1.22
N GLU A 131 -7.77 16.62 -0.44
CA GLU A 131 -6.91 17.78 -0.67
C GLU A 131 -5.42 17.42 -0.43
N ALA A 132 -5.14 16.65 0.61
CA ALA A 132 -3.78 16.19 0.90
C ALA A 132 -3.27 15.26 -0.22
N ILE A 133 -4.08 14.33 -0.67
CA ILE A 133 -3.77 13.43 -1.81
C ILE A 133 -3.48 14.26 -3.05
N GLY A 134 -4.36 15.19 -3.40
CA GLY A 134 -4.21 16.04 -4.58
C GLY A 134 -2.88 16.81 -4.58
N THR A 135 -2.47 17.35 -3.44
CA THR A 135 -1.19 18.07 -3.32
C THR A 135 0.01 17.14 -3.38
N ILE A 136 -0.08 15.95 -2.80
CA ILE A 136 0.99 14.93 -2.88
C ILE A 136 1.18 14.48 -4.32
N LEU A 137 0.10 14.13 -5.03
CA LEU A 137 0.17 13.72 -6.43
C LEU A 137 0.76 14.81 -7.32
N GLY A 138 0.45 16.07 -7.03
CA GLY A 138 1.05 17.21 -7.72
C GLY A 138 2.58 17.29 -7.62
N CYS A 139 3.17 16.72 -6.57
CA CYS A 139 4.63 16.69 -6.39
C CYS A 139 5.34 15.71 -7.34
N PHE A 140 4.63 14.76 -7.93
CA PHE A 140 5.18 13.68 -8.76
C PHE A 140 4.75 13.77 -10.23
N GLN A 141 4.19 14.91 -10.64
CA GLN A 141 3.86 15.16 -12.05
C GLN A 141 5.12 15.48 -12.85
N ASP A 142 5.29 14.82 -14.00
CA ASP A 142 6.38 15.10 -14.93
C ASP A 142 5.83 15.43 -16.33
N ALA A 143 6.63 16.15 -17.12
CA ALA A 143 6.24 16.67 -18.44
C ALA A 143 5.93 15.58 -19.50
N GLY A 144 6.22 14.33 -19.21
CA GLY A 144 6.08 13.20 -20.14
C GLY A 144 4.97 12.20 -19.81
N VAL A 145 4.40 12.23 -18.63
CA VAL A 145 3.42 11.22 -18.18
C VAL A 145 2.30 11.91 -17.40
N ALA A 146 1.07 11.77 -17.85
CA ALA A 146 -0.06 12.05 -16.99
C ALA A 146 0.02 11.09 -15.79
N GLY A 147 0.32 11.62 -14.63
CA GLY A 147 0.36 10.90 -13.36
C GLY A 147 -1.01 10.41 -12.95
#